data_cb8bc517155125e1baa12278a372673a
#
_entry.id   cb8bc517155125e1baa12278a372673a
#
_cell.length_a   1.000
_cell.length_b   1.000
_cell.length_c   1.000
_cell.angle_alpha   90.00
_cell.angle_beta   90.00
_cell.angle_gamma   90.00
#
_symmetry.space_group_name_H-M   'P 1'
#
loop_
_entity.id
_entity.type
_entity.pdbx_description
1 polymer ?
#
loop_
_entity_poly.entity_id
_entity_poly.type
_entity_poly.pdbx_seq_one_letter_code
_entity_poly.pdbx_strand_id
1 'polypeptide(L)'
;LTELLGELNVYCLNPEQLPNGWRRALFNVNHPDDLEKLMCLPAALTVVARSGTGKTTLLEKLIRKLTLRGWTIGALKHDAHKFQIDREGKDSWRMTRAGAVVTTISSSEQSATIRKHDLEPNIKEILERDFREVDLVLTEGFKASALPKIEIHRHALGQPLLCRGEYHDPHLIAIASDTKFNLDVPVLDLNATDTIATFIERTFLK
;
A
#
# COMPACT_ATOMS: atom_id res chain seq x y z
N LEU A 1 -15.00 26.37 -25.28
CA LEU A 1 -13.97 25.31 -25.12
C LEU A 1 -13.93 24.42 -26.35
N THR A 2 -15.09 24.07 -26.91
CA THR A 2 -15.23 23.17 -28.08
C THR A 2 -14.64 23.80 -29.36
N GLU A 3 -14.74 25.12 -29.53
CA GLU A 3 -14.14 25.85 -30.68
C GLU A 3 -12.61 25.92 -30.59
N LEU A 4 -12.05 26.05 -29.38
CA LEU A 4 -10.59 26.09 -29.18
C LEU A 4 -9.93 24.71 -29.44
N LEU A 5 -10.63 23.62 -29.25
CA LEU A 5 -10.12 22.26 -29.45
C LEU A 5 -10.05 21.89 -30.95
N GLY A 6 -10.80 22.58 -31.81
CA GLY A 6 -10.77 22.38 -33.28
C GLY A 6 -9.48 22.85 -33.96
N GLU A 7 -8.70 23.73 -33.32
CA GLU A 7 -7.43 24.24 -33.87
C GLU A 7 -6.20 23.55 -33.22
N LEU A 8 -6.39 22.66 -32.24
CA LEU A 8 -5.32 21.94 -31.56
C LEU A 8 -5.17 20.54 -32.16
N ASN A 9 -3.94 20.18 -32.54
CA ASN A 9 -3.59 18.77 -32.79
C ASN A 9 -3.73 17.97 -31.49
N VAL A 10 -4.89 17.33 -31.30
CA VAL A 10 -5.15 16.51 -30.11
C VAL A 10 -4.54 15.13 -30.33
N TYR A 11 -3.51 14.79 -29.58
CA TYR A 11 -2.96 13.45 -29.52
C TYR A 11 -3.65 12.67 -28.39
N CYS A 12 -4.35 11.60 -28.74
CA CYS A 12 -4.85 10.66 -27.75
C CYS A 12 -3.67 9.79 -27.26
N LEU A 13 -3.32 9.94 -25.99
CA LEU A 13 -2.31 9.10 -25.34
C LEU A 13 -2.96 7.76 -24.97
N ASN A 14 -2.34 6.64 -25.36
CA ASN A 14 -2.76 5.33 -24.89
C ASN A 14 -2.32 5.17 -23.42
N PRO A 15 -3.26 4.93 -22.48
CA PRO A 15 -2.93 4.75 -21.06
C PRO A 15 -1.90 3.66 -20.78
N GLU A 16 -1.84 2.62 -21.62
CA GLU A 16 -0.89 1.51 -21.49
C GLU A 16 0.56 1.91 -21.81
N GLN A 17 0.75 3.01 -22.53
CA GLN A 17 2.07 3.53 -22.92
C GLN A 17 2.59 4.62 -22.00
N LEU A 18 1.80 5.03 -21.00
CA LEU A 18 2.17 6.09 -20.08
C LEU A 18 2.95 5.52 -18.88
N PRO A 19 3.92 6.27 -18.33
CA PRO A 19 4.65 5.87 -17.14
C PRO A 19 3.70 5.64 -15.94
N ASN A 20 4.10 4.80 -15.00
CA ASN A 20 3.37 4.64 -13.75
C ASN A 20 3.19 6.00 -13.06
N GLY A 21 1.99 6.21 -12.46
CA GLY A 21 1.67 7.49 -11.80
C GLY A 21 1.15 8.59 -12.73
N TRP A 22 0.98 8.34 -14.03
CA TRP A 22 0.50 9.33 -14.99
C TRP A 22 -0.84 9.98 -14.61
N ARG A 23 -1.74 9.23 -13.93
CA ARG A 23 -3.03 9.76 -13.46
C ARG A 23 -2.84 10.96 -12.55
N ARG A 24 -1.84 10.91 -11.67
CA ARG A 24 -1.51 12.01 -10.75
C ARG A 24 -0.84 13.18 -11.48
N ALA A 25 0.01 12.89 -12.46
CA ALA A 25 0.67 13.91 -13.27
C ALA A 25 -0.31 14.69 -14.16
N LEU A 26 -1.43 14.08 -14.57
CA LEU A 26 -2.48 14.72 -15.36
C LEU A 26 -3.65 15.22 -14.51
N PHE A 27 -3.53 15.21 -13.18
CA PHE A 27 -4.56 15.73 -12.29
C PHE A 27 -4.67 17.23 -12.44
N ASN A 28 -5.82 17.70 -12.93
CA ASN A 28 -6.09 19.12 -13.16
C ASN A 28 -6.71 19.75 -11.91
N VAL A 29 -6.06 20.76 -11.35
CA VAL A 29 -6.54 21.50 -10.17
C VAL A 29 -7.33 22.71 -10.65
N ASN A 30 -8.65 22.60 -10.69
CA ASN A 30 -9.55 23.68 -11.06
C ASN A 30 -10.35 24.24 -9.88
N HIS A 31 -10.46 23.49 -8.80
CA HIS A 31 -11.23 23.88 -7.60
C HIS A 31 -10.38 23.66 -6.33
N PRO A 32 -10.69 24.37 -5.22
CA PRO A 32 -10.04 24.14 -3.92
C PRO A 32 -10.06 22.67 -3.47
N ASP A 33 -11.16 21.97 -3.72
CA ASP A 33 -11.31 20.55 -3.38
C ASP A 33 -10.34 19.65 -4.16
N ASP A 34 -9.89 20.06 -5.33
CA ASP A 34 -8.89 19.33 -6.11
C ASP A 34 -7.50 19.46 -5.47
N LEU A 35 -7.21 20.62 -4.88
CA LEU A 35 -5.99 20.85 -4.10
C LEU A 35 -5.98 19.97 -2.84
N GLU A 36 -7.12 19.86 -2.15
CA GLU A 36 -7.27 18.96 -1.01
C GLU A 36 -7.00 17.51 -1.39
N LYS A 37 -7.49 17.04 -2.54
CA LYS A 37 -7.21 15.68 -3.04
C LYS A 37 -5.72 15.45 -3.33
N LEU A 38 -5.01 16.46 -3.86
CA LEU A 38 -3.55 16.38 -4.05
C LEU A 38 -2.77 16.39 -2.73
N MET A 39 -3.32 17.03 -1.70
CA MET A 39 -2.74 17.10 -0.36
C MET A 39 -3.17 15.93 0.54
N CYS A 40 -4.19 15.15 0.13
CA CYS A 40 -4.63 13.97 0.86
C CYS A 40 -3.53 12.92 0.95
N LEU A 41 -3.51 12.25 2.08
CA LEU A 41 -2.69 11.05 2.26
C LEU A 41 -3.10 9.97 1.25
N PRO A 42 -2.16 9.16 0.78
CA PRO A 42 -2.51 7.99 -0.01
C PRO A 42 -3.47 7.10 0.76
N ALA A 43 -4.37 6.45 0.06
CA ALA A 43 -5.17 5.39 0.65
C ALA A 43 -4.24 4.31 1.23
N ALA A 44 -4.60 3.75 2.37
CA ALA A 44 -3.81 2.69 2.99
C ALA A 44 -4.70 1.52 3.42
N LEU A 45 -4.24 0.32 3.15
CA LEU A 45 -4.91 -0.95 3.46
C LEU A 45 -3.92 -1.88 4.14
N THR A 46 -4.32 -2.49 5.25
CA THR A 46 -3.48 -3.51 5.90
C THR A 46 -3.98 -4.93 5.61
N VAL A 47 -3.03 -5.80 5.31
CA VAL A 47 -3.28 -7.24 5.18
C VAL A 47 -2.90 -7.92 6.48
N VAL A 48 -3.87 -8.52 7.13
CA VAL A 48 -3.69 -9.24 8.40
C VAL A 48 -3.90 -10.73 8.21
N ALA A 49 -3.16 -11.53 8.94
CA ALA A 49 -3.32 -12.97 8.93
C ALA A 49 -2.50 -13.60 10.06
N ARG A 50 -2.77 -14.85 10.37
CA ARG A 50 -1.90 -15.67 11.20
C ARG A 50 -0.62 -16.04 10.45
N SER A 51 0.41 -16.47 11.16
CA SER A 51 1.67 -16.90 10.54
C SER A 51 1.44 -18.05 9.56
N GLY A 52 2.20 -18.08 8.47
CA GLY A 52 2.16 -19.18 7.49
C GLY A 52 0.99 -19.13 6.49
N THR A 53 0.08 -18.15 6.55
CA THR A 53 -1.06 -18.04 5.62
C THR A 53 -0.70 -17.61 4.19
N GLY A 54 0.51 -17.08 3.97
CA GLY A 54 0.96 -16.58 2.67
C GLY A 54 0.67 -15.10 2.43
N LYS A 55 0.68 -14.26 3.50
CA LYS A 55 0.51 -12.79 3.40
C LYS A 55 1.40 -12.15 2.35
N THR A 56 2.70 -12.36 2.49
CA THR A 56 3.70 -11.75 1.58
C THR A 56 3.46 -12.17 0.14
N THR A 57 3.16 -13.46 -0.10
CA THR A 57 2.85 -13.97 -1.44
C THR A 57 1.60 -13.31 -2.05
N LEU A 58 0.56 -13.07 -1.26
CA LEU A 58 -0.61 -12.35 -1.75
C LEU A 58 -0.29 -10.89 -2.03
N LEU A 59 0.43 -10.21 -1.14
CA LEU A 59 0.85 -8.82 -1.32
C LEU A 59 1.67 -8.64 -2.61
N GLU A 60 2.65 -9.51 -2.86
CA GLU A 60 3.44 -9.49 -4.10
C GLU A 60 2.56 -9.59 -5.36
N LYS A 61 1.58 -10.50 -5.33
CA LYS A 61 0.64 -10.66 -6.45
C LYS A 61 -0.26 -9.45 -6.63
N LEU A 62 -0.75 -8.87 -5.53
CA LEU A 62 -1.60 -7.66 -5.56
C LEU A 62 -0.83 -6.45 -6.07
N ILE A 63 0.39 -6.22 -5.55
CA ILE A 63 1.26 -5.13 -6.02
C ILE A 63 1.45 -5.25 -7.53
N ARG A 64 1.88 -6.42 -8.01
CA ARG A 64 2.09 -6.65 -9.46
C ARG A 64 0.83 -6.37 -10.27
N LYS A 65 -0.34 -6.86 -9.84
CA LYS A 65 -1.58 -6.68 -10.58
C LYS A 65 -2.07 -5.24 -10.61
N LEU A 66 -2.03 -4.55 -9.48
CA LEU A 66 -2.43 -3.14 -9.40
C LEU A 66 -1.48 -2.25 -10.20
N THR A 67 -0.17 -2.53 -10.15
CA THR A 67 0.83 -1.81 -10.96
C THR A 67 0.59 -2.03 -12.47
N LEU A 68 0.28 -3.25 -12.90
CA LEU A 68 -0.08 -3.54 -14.30
C LEU A 68 -1.37 -2.82 -14.75
N ARG A 69 -2.26 -2.47 -13.82
CA ARG A 69 -3.46 -1.66 -14.09
C ARG A 69 -3.17 -0.15 -14.06
N GLY A 70 -1.90 0.25 -13.90
CA GLY A 70 -1.43 1.64 -13.95
C GLY A 70 -1.49 2.39 -12.61
N TRP A 71 -1.68 1.70 -11.49
CA TRP A 71 -1.63 2.31 -10.16
C TRP A 71 -0.22 2.32 -9.58
N THR A 72 0.11 3.41 -8.88
CA THR A 72 1.37 3.52 -8.12
C THR A 72 1.15 2.95 -6.72
N ILE A 73 1.87 1.88 -6.38
CA ILE A 73 1.66 1.14 -5.13
C ILE A 73 2.87 1.28 -4.22
N GLY A 74 2.63 1.74 -3.00
CA GLY A 74 3.58 1.69 -1.89
C GLY A 74 3.42 0.38 -1.10
N ALA A 75 4.52 -0.11 -0.54
CA ALA A 75 4.52 -1.25 0.35
C ALA A 75 5.14 -0.87 1.70
N LEU A 76 4.43 -1.11 2.80
CA LEU A 76 4.90 -0.82 4.14
C LEU A 76 4.81 -2.08 5.01
N LYS A 77 5.94 -2.50 5.55
CA LYS A 77 5.99 -3.59 6.51
C LYS A 77 6.30 -3.05 7.90
N HIS A 78 5.43 -3.38 8.85
CA HIS A 78 5.69 -3.17 10.28
C HIS A 78 6.22 -4.46 10.89
N ASP A 79 7.42 -4.37 11.44
CA ASP A 79 8.03 -5.47 12.20
C ASP A 79 8.15 -5.05 13.66
N ALA A 80 7.53 -5.81 14.55
CA ALA A 80 7.59 -5.56 15.98
C ALA A 80 8.99 -5.85 16.58
N HIS A 81 9.87 -6.45 15.80
CA HIS A 81 11.24 -6.78 16.20
C HIS A 81 12.23 -5.83 15.53
N LYS A 82 13.43 -5.71 16.15
CA LYS A 82 14.53 -4.97 15.54
C LYS A 82 14.92 -5.62 14.22
N PHE A 83 14.95 -4.83 13.16
CA PHE A 83 15.40 -5.26 11.83
C PHE A 83 16.69 -4.53 11.43
N GLN A 84 17.45 -5.12 10.51
CA GLN A 84 18.62 -4.52 9.90
C GLN A 84 18.47 -4.61 8.37
N ILE A 85 18.52 -3.46 7.71
CA ILE A 85 18.55 -3.37 6.24
C ILE A 85 19.97 -3.17 5.74
N ASP A 86 20.78 -2.43 6.51
CA ASP A 86 22.16 -2.08 6.15
C ASP A 86 23.14 -3.21 6.48
N ARG A 87 24.21 -3.27 5.73
CA ARG A 87 25.27 -4.27 5.94
C ARG A 87 26.33 -3.71 6.88
N GLU A 88 26.66 -4.47 7.93
CA GLU A 88 27.71 -4.15 8.86
C GLU A 88 29.04 -3.87 8.15
N GLY A 89 29.72 -2.80 8.59
CA GLY A 89 31.03 -2.38 8.06
C GLY A 89 30.96 -1.50 6.80
N LYS A 90 29.80 -1.33 6.15
CA LYS A 90 29.63 -0.39 5.03
C LYS A 90 29.57 1.06 5.52
N ASP A 91 29.85 2.01 4.63
CA ASP A 91 29.93 3.43 5.01
C ASP A 91 28.62 3.95 5.58
N SER A 92 27.48 3.62 5.01
CA SER A 92 26.14 3.96 5.52
C SER A 92 25.92 3.43 6.94
N TRP A 93 26.27 2.18 7.19
CA TRP A 93 26.19 1.57 8.51
C TRP A 93 27.10 2.30 9.52
N ARG A 94 28.35 2.63 9.11
CA ARG A 94 29.30 3.36 9.95
C ARG A 94 28.79 4.76 10.30
N MET A 95 28.22 5.49 9.34
CA MET A 95 27.61 6.81 9.55
C MET A 95 26.44 6.72 10.54
N THR A 96 25.55 5.73 10.35
CA THR A 96 24.41 5.49 11.26
C THR A 96 24.90 5.14 12.68
N ARG A 97 25.96 4.34 12.81
CA ARG A 97 26.57 3.99 14.10
C ARG A 97 27.31 5.16 14.76
N ALA A 98 27.88 6.05 13.99
CA ALA A 98 28.53 7.26 14.48
C ALA A 98 27.55 8.30 15.07
N GLY A 99 26.23 8.09 14.92
CA GLY A 99 25.22 8.93 15.54
C GLY A 99 24.29 9.63 14.57
N ALA A 100 24.40 9.41 13.25
CA ALA A 100 23.44 9.99 12.29
C ALA A 100 22.04 9.52 12.59
N VAL A 101 21.09 10.46 12.72
CA VAL A 101 19.66 10.21 12.93
C VAL A 101 19.00 9.79 11.62
N VAL A 102 19.49 10.30 10.49
CA VAL A 102 19.04 9.94 9.14
C VAL A 102 20.27 9.65 8.29
N THR A 103 20.27 8.49 7.64
CA THR A 103 21.29 8.10 6.66
C THR A 103 20.59 7.69 5.37
N THR A 104 20.95 8.33 4.25
CA THR A 104 20.38 8.02 2.94
C THR A 104 21.48 7.59 1.99
N ILE A 105 21.25 6.52 1.26
CA ILE A 105 22.05 6.07 0.12
C ILE A 105 21.23 6.37 -1.13
N SER A 106 21.83 7.02 -2.11
CA SER A 106 21.16 7.39 -3.36
C SER A 106 22.00 7.04 -4.57
N SER A 107 21.33 6.58 -5.63
CA SER A 107 21.89 6.37 -6.97
C SER A 107 20.96 7.02 -8.01
N SER A 108 21.30 6.87 -9.29
CA SER A 108 20.42 7.34 -10.39
C SER A 108 19.09 6.57 -10.50
N GLU A 109 19.00 5.38 -9.91
CA GLU A 109 17.83 4.48 -10.07
C GLU A 109 17.02 4.34 -8.80
N GLN A 110 17.64 4.46 -7.63
CA GLN A 110 16.98 4.21 -6.35
C GLN A 110 17.65 4.92 -5.19
N SER A 111 16.88 5.11 -4.13
CA SER A 111 17.43 5.56 -2.84
C SER A 111 16.88 4.70 -1.70
N ALA A 112 17.65 4.62 -0.60
CA ALA A 112 17.23 3.99 0.64
C ALA A 112 17.56 4.90 1.82
N THR A 113 16.60 5.12 2.71
CA THR A 113 16.76 5.97 3.90
C THR A 113 16.55 5.15 5.16
N ILE A 114 17.54 5.22 6.06
CA ILE A 114 17.46 4.68 7.42
C ILE A 114 17.27 5.86 8.36
N ARG A 115 16.18 5.83 9.13
CA ARG A 115 15.84 6.85 10.12
C ARG A 115 15.69 6.20 11.49
N LYS A 116 16.41 6.76 12.48
CA LYS A 116 16.24 6.38 13.87
C LYS A 116 15.07 7.14 14.48
N HIS A 117 14.35 6.50 15.35
CA HIS A 117 13.25 7.09 16.09
C HIS A 117 13.47 6.86 17.59
N ASP A 118 13.22 7.89 18.39
CA ASP A 118 13.19 7.77 19.86
C ASP A 118 11.84 7.20 20.32
N LEU A 119 10.76 7.54 19.60
CA LEU A 119 9.43 7.00 19.76
C LEU A 119 8.95 6.40 18.43
N GLU A 120 8.21 5.32 18.50
CA GLU A 120 7.61 4.71 17.32
C GLU A 120 6.69 5.71 16.59
N PRO A 121 6.95 6.02 15.30
CA PRO A 121 6.10 6.92 14.55
C PRO A 121 4.73 6.29 14.33
N ASN A 122 3.68 7.10 14.38
CA ASN A 122 2.36 6.62 14.01
C ASN A 122 2.28 6.44 12.48
N ILE A 123 1.33 5.62 12.05
CA ILE A 123 1.23 5.27 10.62
C ILE A 123 0.96 6.48 9.72
N LYS A 124 0.22 7.48 10.21
CA LYS A 124 -0.06 8.70 9.48
C LYS A 124 1.23 9.47 9.16
N GLU A 125 2.12 9.61 10.14
CA GLU A 125 3.43 10.24 9.96
C GLU A 125 4.29 9.52 8.92
N ILE A 126 4.23 8.18 8.89
CA ILE A 126 4.95 7.38 7.90
C ILE A 126 4.36 7.61 6.51
N LEU A 127 3.03 7.57 6.37
CA LEU A 127 2.34 7.80 5.10
C LEU A 127 2.61 9.20 4.55
N GLU A 128 2.55 10.22 5.40
CA GLU A 128 2.83 11.61 5.02
C GLU A 128 4.26 11.83 4.54
N ARG A 129 5.21 11.18 5.18
CA ARG A 129 6.62 11.37 4.91
C ARG A 129 7.12 10.59 3.71
N ASP A 130 6.72 9.31 3.62
CA ASP A 130 7.40 8.34 2.75
C ASP A 130 6.54 7.90 1.55
N PHE A 131 5.22 8.20 1.53
CA PHE A 131 4.30 7.63 0.55
C PHE A 131 3.43 8.65 -0.20
N ARG A 132 3.79 9.92 -0.22
CA ARG A 132 2.98 10.97 -0.89
C ARG A 132 2.83 10.77 -2.39
N GLU A 133 3.73 10.03 -3.01
CA GLU A 133 3.79 9.87 -4.47
C GLU A 133 3.07 8.61 -4.96
N VAL A 134 2.39 7.87 -4.07
CA VAL A 134 1.68 6.65 -4.44
C VAL A 134 0.17 6.80 -4.30
N ASP A 135 -0.59 6.02 -5.07
CA ASP A 135 -2.05 6.02 -5.03
C ASP A 135 -2.59 5.19 -3.86
N LEU A 136 -1.90 4.10 -3.53
CA LEU A 136 -2.29 3.16 -2.47
C LEU A 136 -1.08 2.59 -1.76
N VAL A 137 -1.15 2.50 -0.44
CA VAL A 137 -0.17 1.79 0.39
C VAL A 137 -0.75 0.49 0.88
N LEU A 138 -0.14 -0.62 0.49
CA LEU A 138 -0.42 -1.95 1.03
C LEU A 138 0.51 -2.21 2.21
N THR A 139 -0.07 -2.47 3.38
CA THR A 139 0.74 -2.68 4.59
C THR A 139 0.65 -4.12 5.09
N GLU A 140 1.76 -4.63 5.62
CA GLU A 140 1.83 -5.86 6.41
C GLU A 140 2.15 -5.52 7.87
N GLY A 141 1.41 -6.07 8.79
CA GLY A 141 1.51 -5.74 10.22
C GLY A 141 0.37 -4.82 10.65
N PHE A 142 0.64 -3.83 11.50
CA PHE A 142 -0.33 -2.81 11.95
C PHE A 142 -1.71 -3.37 12.37
N LYS A 143 -1.75 -4.57 12.97
CA LYS A 143 -2.99 -5.26 13.34
C LYS A 143 -3.89 -4.42 14.26
N ALA A 144 -3.28 -3.64 15.15
CA ALA A 144 -3.99 -2.77 16.10
C ALA A 144 -4.37 -1.40 15.52
N SER A 145 -3.98 -1.07 14.28
CA SER A 145 -4.31 0.23 13.68
C SER A 145 -5.78 0.33 13.28
N ALA A 146 -6.25 1.56 13.08
CA ALA A 146 -7.58 1.85 12.52
C ALA A 146 -7.63 1.79 10.98
N LEU A 147 -6.59 1.29 10.32
CA LEU A 147 -6.61 1.11 8.88
C LEU A 147 -7.65 0.06 8.46
N PRO A 148 -8.29 0.23 7.29
CA PRO A 148 -9.06 -0.83 6.67
C PRO A 148 -8.24 -2.11 6.54
N LYS A 149 -8.86 -3.26 6.82
CA LYS A 149 -8.17 -4.55 6.87
C LYS A 149 -8.78 -5.56 5.90
N ILE A 150 -7.91 -6.31 5.23
CA ILE A 150 -8.27 -7.58 4.60
C ILE A 150 -7.59 -8.69 5.38
N GLU A 151 -8.38 -9.62 5.94
CA GLU A 151 -7.83 -10.79 6.61
C GLU A 151 -7.63 -11.95 5.63
N ILE A 152 -6.45 -12.58 5.67
CA ILE A 152 -6.21 -13.81 4.93
C ILE A 152 -6.48 -15.00 5.86
N HIS A 153 -7.28 -15.94 5.38
CA HIS A 153 -7.56 -17.19 6.05
C HIS A 153 -7.27 -18.38 5.13
N ARG A 154 -6.64 -19.42 5.68
CA ARG A 154 -6.46 -20.73 5.04
C ARG A 154 -7.03 -21.84 5.89
N HIS A 155 -7.98 -22.56 5.32
CA HIS A 155 -8.64 -23.68 5.99
C HIS A 155 -7.65 -24.74 6.47
N ALA A 156 -6.65 -25.07 5.64
CA ALA A 156 -5.64 -26.07 5.95
C ALA A 156 -4.83 -25.79 7.23
N LEU A 157 -4.81 -24.54 7.73
CA LEU A 157 -4.11 -24.20 8.97
C LEU A 157 -4.97 -24.45 10.23
N GLY A 158 -6.25 -24.77 10.09
CA GLY A 158 -7.15 -25.09 11.19
C GLY A 158 -7.28 -23.99 12.25
N GLN A 159 -6.96 -22.74 11.92
CA GLN A 159 -6.94 -21.63 12.87
C GLN A 159 -8.18 -20.76 12.71
N PRO A 160 -8.74 -20.22 13.81
CA PRO A 160 -9.88 -19.31 13.73
C PRO A 160 -9.48 -17.98 13.09
N LEU A 161 -10.49 -17.24 12.60
CA LEU A 161 -10.32 -15.88 12.14
C LEU A 161 -9.75 -15.00 13.25
N LEU A 162 -8.92 -14.01 12.87
CA LEU A 162 -8.40 -13.00 13.79
C LEU A 162 -9.47 -11.94 14.09
N CYS A 163 -10.05 -11.38 13.03
CA CYS A 163 -10.91 -10.19 13.12
C CYS A 163 -12.39 -10.54 13.31
N ARG A 164 -12.79 -11.81 13.25
CA ARG A 164 -14.16 -12.32 13.47
C ARG A 164 -14.16 -13.61 14.29
N GLY A 165 -13.14 -13.79 15.16
CA GLY A 165 -13.06 -14.89 16.11
C GLY A 165 -13.38 -14.42 17.53
N GLU A 166 -12.38 -14.49 18.42
CA GLU A 166 -12.49 -13.97 19.79
C GLU A 166 -12.65 -12.45 19.85
N TYR A 167 -12.20 -11.74 18.83
CA TYR A 167 -12.24 -10.30 18.70
C TYR A 167 -12.98 -9.87 17.45
N HIS A 168 -13.83 -8.84 17.56
CA HIS A 168 -14.52 -8.20 16.45
C HIS A 168 -13.80 -6.91 16.06
N ASP A 169 -13.07 -6.91 14.94
CA ASP A 169 -12.38 -5.71 14.44
C ASP A 169 -13.33 -4.90 13.54
N PRO A 170 -13.71 -3.67 13.93
CA PRO A 170 -14.59 -2.83 13.13
C PRO A 170 -13.97 -2.37 11.81
N HIS A 171 -12.65 -2.45 11.66
CA HIS A 171 -11.94 -2.03 10.46
C HIS A 171 -11.74 -3.16 9.44
N LEU A 172 -12.24 -4.37 9.72
CA LEU A 172 -12.24 -5.44 8.73
C LEU A 172 -13.24 -5.12 7.62
N ILE A 173 -12.76 -5.07 6.38
CA ILE A 173 -13.59 -4.76 5.19
C ILE A 173 -13.81 -5.96 4.27
N ALA A 174 -12.98 -6.99 4.36
CA ALA A 174 -13.13 -8.24 3.62
C ALA A 174 -12.26 -9.35 4.22
N ILE A 175 -12.59 -10.59 3.88
CA ILE A 175 -11.76 -11.77 4.14
C ILE A 175 -11.39 -12.40 2.81
N ALA A 176 -10.10 -12.69 2.61
CA ALA A 176 -9.61 -13.51 1.50
C ALA A 176 -9.40 -14.94 2.02
N SER A 177 -10.21 -15.89 1.57
CA SER A 177 -10.20 -17.26 2.08
C SER A 177 -10.36 -18.31 0.99
N ASP A 178 -9.81 -19.50 1.23
CA ASP A 178 -10.05 -20.70 0.44
C ASP A 178 -11.26 -21.52 0.93
N THR A 179 -12.00 -21.01 1.91
CA THR A 179 -13.27 -21.58 2.39
C THR A 179 -14.34 -20.52 2.53
N LYS A 180 -15.59 -20.96 2.56
CA LYS A 180 -16.75 -20.05 2.69
C LYS A 180 -17.02 -19.73 4.15
N PHE A 181 -17.39 -18.50 4.42
CA PHE A 181 -17.90 -18.00 5.69
C PHE A 181 -19.20 -17.24 5.45
N ASN A 182 -20.07 -17.25 6.43
CA ASN A 182 -21.25 -16.38 6.47
C ASN A 182 -21.00 -15.27 7.49
N LEU A 183 -20.59 -14.10 7.00
CA LEU A 183 -20.13 -12.98 7.82
C LEU A 183 -20.73 -11.66 7.34
N ASP A 184 -20.56 -10.63 8.14
CA ASP A 184 -20.98 -9.24 7.90
C ASP A 184 -20.13 -8.52 6.83
N VAL A 185 -19.03 -9.12 6.39
CA VAL A 185 -18.12 -8.60 5.36
C VAL A 185 -17.98 -9.59 4.19
N PRO A 186 -17.66 -9.10 2.98
CA PRO A 186 -17.47 -9.98 1.84
C PRO A 186 -16.32 -10.97 2.05
N VAL A 187 -16.55 -12.21 1.58
CA VAL A 187 -15.54 -13.27 1.54
C VAL A 187 -15.10 -13.46 0.09
N LEU A 188 -13.85 -13.14 -0.17
CA LEU A 188 -13.22 -13.21 -1.49
C LEU A 188 -12.44 -14.52 -1.61
N ASP A 189 -12.43 -15.12 -2.80
CA ASP A 189 -11.59 -16.30 -3.03
C ASP A 189 -10.10 -15.89 -2.98
N LEU A 190 -9.36 -16.49 -2.04
CA LEU A 190 -7.93 -16.26 -1.84
C LEU A 190 -7.10 -16.56 -3.09
N ASN A 191 -7.56 -17.49 -3.93
CA ASN A 191 -6.85 -17.89 -5.14
C ASN A 191 -7.19 -16.99 -6.34
N ALA A 192 -8.30 -16.24 -6.28
CA ALA A 192 -8.74 -15.31 -7.31
C ALA A 192 -8.14 -13.90 -7.06
N THR A 193 -6.82 -13.76 -7.20
CA THR A 193 -6.11 -12.49 -6.93
C THR A 193 -6.68 -11.31 -7.74
N ASP A 194 -7.20 -11.53 -8.95
CA ASP A 194 -7.85 -10.49 -9.76
C ASP A 194 -9.11 -9.94 -9.11
N THR A 195 -9.91 -10.79 -8.49
CA THR A 195 -11.11 -10.39 -7.76
C THR A 195 -10.75 -9.54 -6.55
N ILE A 196 -9.71 -9.93 -5.81
CA ILE A 196 -9.20 -9.17 -4.66
C ILE A 196 -8.67 -7.81 -5.12
N ALA A 197 -7.87 -7.76 -6.19
CA ALA A 197 -7.36 -6.52 -6.76
C ALA A 197 -8.49 -5.59 -7.22
N THR A 198 -9.52 -6.13 -7.88
CA THR A 198 -10.70 -5.34 -8.30
C THR A 198 -11.51 -4.83 -7.10
N PHE A 199 -11.62 -5.60 -6.03
CA PHE A 199 -12.26 -5.14 -4.78
C PHE A 199 -11.49 -3.96 -4.19
N ILE A 200 -10.17 -4.05 -4.09
CA ILE A 200 -9.30 -2.99 -3.59
C ILE A 200 -9.43 -1.73 -4.46
N GLU A 201 -9.37 -1.90 -5.78
CA GLU A 201 -9.46 -0.80 -6.73
C GLU A 201 -10.79 -0.03 -6.60
N ARG A 202 -11.91 -0.75 -6.53
CA ARG A 202 -13.23 -0.15 -6.35
C ARG A 202 -13.41 0.54 -4.99
N THR A 203 -12.71 0.10 -3.97
CA THR A 203 -12.84 0.64 -2.61
C THR A 203 -11.97 1.88 -2.41
N PHE A 204 -10.77 1.92 -2.99
CA PHE A 204 -9.76 2.93 -2.67
C PHE A 204 -9.30 3.78 -3.84
N LEU A 205 -9.47 3.33 -5.09
CA LEU A 205 -8.80 3.87 -6.27
C LEU A 205 -9.82 4.32 -7.34
N LYS A 206 -10.77 5.15 -6.97
CA LYS A 206 -11.82 5.68 -7.85
C LYS A 206 -11.34 6.86 -8.68
#